data_900400667012b6fb7fd6df07da53c691
#
_entry.id   900400667012b6fb7fd6df07da53c691
#
_cell.length_a   1.000
_cell.length_b   1.000
_cell.length_c   1.000
_cell.angle_alpha   90.00
_cell.angle_beta   90.00
_cell.angle_gamma   90.00
#
_symmetry.space_group_name_H-M   'P 1'
#
loop_
_entity.id
_entity.type
_entity.pdbx_description
1 polymer ?
#
loop_
_entity_poly.entity_id
_entity_poly.type
_entity_poly.pdbx_seq_one_letter_code
_entity_poly.pdbx_strand_id
1 'polypeptide(L)'
;FGMWYRNYFLWLLTYVSRLMLAMETGCSDEILFPGESALSSYNIRTIERLKIPMKNIMPYDEVVWHVDRLTLVHDEPFRGNRLREFRDIVSCNSPRPPWRKVFVSREKAQYRRLVNQDEVWPIFKRMGWQKVCMEDLSFDDQIKLMSETRAFSSLNGAGFGNIIFMPKGAHVFELCNEEIMSASFYAMACAMDHHYWLGKSFLVGKDYRYAFDDVIVDIHAVESILNLIEYQLT
;
A
#
# COMPACT_ATOMS: atom_id res chain seq x y z
N PHE A 1 17.75 -7.29 6.29
CA PHE A 1 16.30 -6.97 6.24
C PHE A 1 15.65 -7.35 7.58
N GLY A 2 14.81 -6.45 8.18
CA GLY A 2 14.11 -6.72 9.42
C GLY A 2 12.90 -7.65 9.24
N MET A 3 12.27 -8.05 10.35
CA MET A 3 11.18 -9.05 10.36
C MET A 3 9.90 -8.67 9.58
N TRP A 4 9.75 -7.44 9.12
CA TRP A 4 8.51 -6.92 8.51
C TRP A 4 8.48 -6.92 6.98
N TYR A 5 9.43 -7.56 6.30
CA TYR A 5 9.47 -7.63 4.83
C TYR A 5 8.24 -8.34 4.21
N ARG A 6 7.52 -9.15 5.00
CA ARG A 6 6.25 -9.78 4.61
C ARG A 6 5.05 -8.85 4.74
N ASN A 7 5.21 -7.67 5.35
CA ASN A 7 4.16 -6.67 5.37
C ASN A 7 4.23 -5.86 4.07
N TYR A 8 3.20 -5.94 3.25
CA TYR A 8 3.13 -5.32 1.93
C TYR A 8 3.40 -3.81 1.96
N PHE A 9 2.78 -3.09 2.91
CA PHE A 9 2.99 -1.66 3.06
C PHE A 9 4.43 -1.32 3.42
N LEU A 10 5.00 -2.00 4.41
CA LEU A 10 6.38 -1.76 4.83
C LEU A 10 7.40 -2.19 3.77
N TRP A 11 7.08 -3.22 2.99
CA TRP A 11 7.89 -3.59 1.83
C TRP A 11 8.02 -2.43 0.85
N LEU A 12 6.90 -1.90 0.39
CA LEU A 12 6.88 -0.82 -0.60
C LEU A 12 7.49 0.47 -0.06
N LEU A 13 7.18 0.82 1.20
CA LEU A 13 7.62 2.08 1.80
C LEU A 13 9.10 2.09 2.20
N THR A 14 9.60 0.98 2.75
CA THR A 14 10.89 0.95 3.43
C THR A 14 11.91 0.10 2.69
N TYR A 15 11.54 -1.12 2.32
CA TYR A 15 12.51 -2.06 1.75
C TYR A 15 12.85 -1.74 0.31
N VAL A 16 11.87 -1.33 -0.48
CA VAL A 16 12.09 -0.90 -1.86
C VAL A 16 13.03 0.30 -1.91
N SER A 17 12.82 1.30 -1.07
CA SER A 17 13.71 2.47 -0.99
C SER A 17 15.15 2.08 -0.66
N ARG A 18 15.34 1.14 0.27
CA ARG A 18 16.67 0.63 0.61
C ARG A 18 17.31 -0.16 -0.52
N LEU A 19 16.54 -0.97 -1.25
CA LEU A 19 17.05 -1.68 -2.43
C LEU A 19 17.51 -0.69 -3.50
N MET A 20 16.73 0.34 -3.79
CA MET A 20 17.11 1.39 -4.74
C MET A 20 18.39 2.11 -4.31
N LEU A 21 18.50 2.47 -3.02
CA LEU A 21 19.69 3.11 -2.48
C LEU A 21 20.93 2.18 -2.55
N ALA A 22 20.76 0.89 -2.28
CA ALA A 22 21.83 -0.10 -2.43
C ALA A 22 22.34 -0.17 -3.87
N MET A 23 21.43 -0.12 -4.86
CA MET A 23 21.81 -0.07 -6.28
C MET A 23 22.61 1.20 -6.62
N GLU A 24 22.13 2.36 -6.18
CA GLU A 24 22.76 3.66 -6.45
C GLU A 24 24.18 3.76 -5.84
N THR A 25 24.38 3.12 -4.69
CA THR A 25 25.67 3.15 -3.98
C THR A 25 26.58 1.99 -4.36
N GLY A 26 26.18 1.14 -5.30
CA GLY A 26 26.97 -0.03 -5.72
C GLY A 26 27.05 -1.14 -4.65
N CYS A 27 26.09 -1.18 -3.71
CA CYS A 27 26.04 -2.16 -2.63
C CYS A 27 24.97 -3.25 -2.88
N SER A 28 24.67 -3.56 -4.14
CA SER A 28 23.58 -4.47 -4.51
C SER A 28 24.03 -5.86 -5.01
N ASP A 29 25.35 -6.17 -4.94
CA ASP A 29 25.88 -7.43 -5.46
C ASP A 29 25.62 -8.62 -4.53
N GLU A 30 25.53 -8.37 -3.23
CA GLU A 30 25.27 -9.39 -2.20
C GLU A 30 24.25 -8.84 -1.20
N ILE A 31 22.97 -9.10 -1.43
CA ILE A 31 21.89 -8.65 -0.56
C ILE A 31 21.44 -9.80 0.33
N LEU A 32 21.73 -9.71 1.63
CA LEU A 32 21.26 -10.71 2.60
C LEU A 32 19.75 -10.59 2.78
N PHE A 33 19.07 -11.68 2.50
CA PHE A 33 17.61 -11.77 2.59
C PHE A 33 17.20 -13.05 3.34
N PRO A 34 16.09 -13.03 4.11
CA PRO A 34 15.53 -14.27 4.63
C PRO A 34 15.22 -15.24 3.48
N GLY A 35 15.51 -16.53 3.63
CA GLY A 35 15.51 -17.53 2.58
C GLY A 35 14.43 -17.38 1.50
N GLU A 36 14.69 -17.85 0.29
CA GLU A 36 13.81 -17.68 -0.89
C GLU A 36 12.35 -18.09 -0.63
N SER A 37 12.14 -19.18 0.15
CA SER A 37 10.81 -19.63 0.56
C SER A 37 10.04 -18.62 1.42
N ALA A 38 10.72 -17.59 1.91
CA ALA A 38 10.14 -16.52 2.72
C ALA A 38 9.67 -15.31 1.87
N LEU A 39 10.07 -15.22 0.59
CA LEU A 39 9.68 -14.14 -0.31
C LEU A 39 8.25 -14.37 -0.82
N SER A 40 7.43 -13.35 -0.69
CA SER A 40 6.11 -13.31 -1.33
C SER A 40 6.24 -12.97 -2.82
N SER A 41 5.22 -13.31 -3.62
CA SER A 41 5.21 -13.02 -5.05
C SER A 41 5.47 -11.53 -5.36
N TYR A 42 4.92 -10.62 -4.58
CA TYR A 42 5.14 -9.18 -4.76
C TYR A 42 6.59 -8.75 -4.42
N ASN A 43 7.28 -9.44 -3.47
CA ASN A 43 8.69 -9.17 -3.21
C ASN A 43 9.53 -9.53 -4.44
N ILE A 44 9.37 -10.75 -4.95
CA ILE A 44 10.08 -11.25 -6.13
C ILE A 44 9.80 -10.32 -7.31
N ARG A 45 8.53 -10.02 -7.57
CA ARG A 45 8.15 -9.18 -8.70
C ARG A 45 8.69 -7.75 -8.60
N THR A 46 8.79 -7.19 -7.39
CA THR A 46 9.43 -5.89 -7.16
C THR A 46 10.92 -5.94 -7.47
N ILE A 47 11.63 -6.96 -6.99
CA ILE A 47 13.07 -7.17 -7.24
C ILE A 47 13.34 -7.27 -8.75
N GLU A 48 12.54 -8.05 -9.47
CA GLU A 48 12.61 -8.17 -10.92
C GLU A 48 12.40 -6.84 -11.64
N ARG A 49 11.38 -6.06 -11.22
CA ARG A 49 11.08 -4.73 -11.79
C ARG A 49 12.22 -3.74 -11.55
N LEU A 50 12.90 -3.83 -10.42
CA LEU A 50 14.09 -3.06 -10.12
C LEU A 50 15.33 -3.57 -10.88
N LYS A 51 15.20 -4.66 -11.65
CA LYS A 51 16.31 -5.30 -12.40
C LYS A 51 17.46 -5.75 -11.51
N ILE A 52 17.18 -6.10 -10.26
CA ILE A 52 18.15 -6.71 -9.37
C ILE A 52 18.24 -8.19 -9.73
N PRO A 53 19.41 -8.71 -10.12
CA PRO A 53 19.56 -10.13 -10.43
C PRO A 53 19.26 -10.99 -9.21
N MET A 54 18.39 -12.01 -9.35
CA MET A 54 18.04 -12.90 -8.23
C MET A 54 19.26 -13.61 -7.62
N LYS A 55 20.33 -13.82 -8.40
CA LYS A 55 21.61 -14.35 -7.89
C LYS A 55 22.28 -13.46 -6.84
N ASN A 56 21.94 -12.17 -6.80
CA ASN A 56 22.46 -11.21 -5.82
C ASN A 56 21.69 -11.28 -4.49
N ILE A 57 20.54 -11.97 -4.46
CA ILE A 57 19.74 -12.20 -3.26
C ILE A 57 20.30 -13.44 -2.55
N MET A 58 21.03 -13.21 -1.47
CA MET A 58 21.61 -14.28 -0.67
C MET A 58 20.63 -14.67 0.45
N PRO A 59 20.01 -15.85 0.36
CA PRO A 59 19.15 -16.32 1.44
C PRO A 59 20.04 -16.64 2.66
N TYR A 60 19.65 -16.13 3.82
CA TYR A 60 20.19 -16.59 5.07
C TYR A 60 19.16 -17.47 5.79
N ASP A 61 19.60 -18.55 6.36
CA ASP A 61 18.84 -19.38 7.28
C ASP A 61 18.98 -18.84 8.72
N GLU A 62 18.31 -19.48 9.67
CA GLU A 62 18.36 -19.06 11.08
C GLU A 62 19.71 -19.34 11.77
N VAL A 63 20.74 -19.72 11.01
CA VAL A 63 22.08 -19.97 11.53
C VAL A 63 22.83 -18.65 11.72
N VAL A 64 23.68 -18.59 12.73
CA VAL A 64 24.56 -17.43 12.95
C VAL A 64 25.61 -17.37 11.84
N TRP A 65 25.62 -16.26 11.11
CA TRP A 65 26.61 -16.02 10.07
C TRP A 65 27.71 -15.11 10.59
N HIS A 66 28.96 -15.45 10.29
CA HIS A 66 30.08 -14.55 10.43
C HIS A 66 30.27 -13.79 9.11
N VAL A 67 30.26 -12.48 9.18
CA VAL A 67 30.41 -11.59 8.02
C VAL A 67 31.60 -10.68 8.24
N ASP A 68 32.61 -10.76 7.37
CA ASP A 68 33.82 -9.96 7.48
C ASP A 68 33.55 -8.46 7.34
N ARG A 69 32.61 -8.10 6.47
CA ARG A 69 32.19 -6.72 6.27
C ARG A 69 30.70 -6.66 5.97
N LEU A 70 29.96 -5.95 6.79
CA LEU A 70 28.52 -5.72 6.63
C LEU A 70 28.25 -4.26 6.30
N THR A 71 27.55 -4.01 5.19
CA THR A 71 27.03 -2.70 4.84
C THR A 71 25.54 -2.65 5.20
N LEU A 72 25.17 -1.71 6.06
CA LEU A 72 23.78 -1.45 6.41
C LEU A 72 23.26 -0.27 5.58
N VAL A 73 22.26 -0.53 4.76
CA VAL A 73 21.60 0.51 3.97
C VAL A 73 20.37 1.01 4.73
N HIS A 74 20.35 2.31 5.03
CA HIS A 74 19.22 2.99 5.66
C HIS A 74 18.72 4.10 4.76
N ASP A 75 17.40 4.16 4.55
CA ASP A 75 16.74 5.27 3.86
C ASP A 75 15.53 5.72 4.70
N GLU A 76 15.25 7.02 4.67
CA GLU A 76 14.11 7.62 5.35
C GLU A 76 12.81 7.16 4.67
N PRO A 77 11.81 6.70 5.45
CA PRO A 77 10.49 6.43 4.90
C PRO A 77 9.84 7.71 4.38
N PHE A 78 8.85 7.59 3.51
CA PHE A 78 8.08 8.71 2.95
C PHE A 78 8.91 9.74 2.15
N ARG A 79 10.07 9.38 1.63
CA ARG A 79 10.79 10.22 0.67
C ARG A 79 10.06 10.26 -0.66
N GLY A 80 9.31 11.35 -0.90
CA GLY A 80 8.45 11.47 -2.07
C GLY A 80 9.18 11.32 -3.41
N ASN A 81 10.42 11.85 -3.54
CA ASN A 81 11.23 11.65 -4.75
C ASN A 81 11.52 10.16 -4.99
N ARG A 82 11.89 9.40 -3.94
CA ARG A 82 12.18 7.98 -4.03
C ARG A 82 10.95 7.15 -4.37
N LEU A 83 9.81 7.45 -3.72
CA LEU A 83 8.55 6.76 -3.99
C LEU A 83 8.05 7.04 -5.41
N ARG A 84 8.17 8.27 -5.89
CA ARG A 84 7.81 8.63 -7.27
C ARG A 84 8.73 7.96 -8.29
N GLU A 85 10.04 7.93 -8.04
CA GLU A 85 11.00 7.22 -8.88
C GLU A 85 10.67 5.72 -8.96
N PHE A 86 10.37 5.08 -7.83
CA PHE A 86 9.93 3.69 -7.81
C PHE A 86 8.64 3.50 -8.63
N ARG A 87 7.64 4.34 -8.41
CA ARG A 87 6.42 4.33 -9.23
C ARG A 87 6.75 4.39 -10.72
N ASP A 88 7.60 5.30 -11.13
CA ASP A 88 7.93 5.52 -12.54
C ASP A 88 8.69 4.32 -13.16
N ILE A 89 9.49 3.61 -12.36
CA ILE A 89 10.16 2.36 -12.78
C ILE A 89 9.15 1.22 -13.00
N VAL A 90 8.14 1.10 -12.13
CA VAL A 90 7.23 -0.05 -12.16
C VAL A 90 5.92 0.23 -12.90
N SER A 91 5.55 1.49 -13.08
CA SER A 91 4.29 1.87 -13.73
C SER A 91 4.24 1.42 -15.18
N CYS A 92 3.08 0.95 -15.57
CA CYS A 92 2.71 0.82 -16.96
C CYS A 92 2.18 2.20 -17.41
N ASN A 93 2.77 2.80 -18.43
CA ASN A 93 2.24 4.01 -19.03
C ASN A 93 0.80 3.77 -19.48
N SER A 94 -0.18 4.27 -18.75
CA SER A 94 -1.56 4.26 -19.21
C SER A 94 -1.72 5.31 -20.31
N PRO A 95 -2.22 4.92 -21.50
CA PRO A 95 -2.44 5.88 -22.58
C PRO A 95 -3.63 6.82 -22.31
N ARG A 96 -4.35 6.62 -21.21
CA ARG A 96 -5.54 7.40 -20.84
C ARG A 96 -5.34 8.11 -19.53
N PRO A 97 -5.94 9.30 -19.34
CA PRO A 97 -6.04 9.92 -18.04
C PRO A 97 -6.67 8.98 -17.01
N PRO A 98 -6.31 9.08 -15.72
CA PRO A 98 -6.88 8.25 -14.68
C PRO A 98 -8.38 8.51 -14.57
N TRP A 99 -9.17 7.44 -14.58
CA TRP A 99 -10.62 7.52 -14.64
C TRP A 99 -11.34 6.70 -13.58
N ARG A 100 -10.62 5.73 -12.97
CA ARG A 100 -11.21 4.80 -12.02
C ARG A 100 -11.41 5.43 -10.65
N LYS A 101 -12.48 5.02 -9.99
CA LYS A 101 -12.72 5.22 -8.57
C LYS A 101 -12.82 3.84 -7.92
N VAL A 102 -11.94 3.52 -6.98
CA VAL A 102 -11.76 2.17 -6.45
C VAL A 102 -12.01 2.13 -4.95
N PHE A 103 -12.98 1.34 -4.53
CA PHE A 103 -13.20 0.96 -3.14
C PHE A 103 -12.60 -0.43 -2.91
N VAL A 104 -11.53 -0.50 -2.11
CA VAL A 104 -10.90 -1.77 -1.75
C VAL A 104 -11.62 -2.37 -0.56
N SER A 105 -12.32 -3.47 -0.84
CA SER A 105 -13.02 -4.26 0.16
C SER A 105 -12.04 -5.15 0.93
N ARG A 106 -12.32 -5.30 2.21
CA ARG A 106 -11.62 -6.24 3.10
C ARG A 106 -12.46 -7.45 3.47
N GLU A 107 -13.49 -7.78 2.67
CA GLU A 107 -14.38 -8.92 2.92
C GLU A 107 -13.65 -10.27 2.98
N LYS A 108 -12.51 -10.40 2.29
CA LYS A 108 -11.63 -11.58 2.30
C LYS A 108 -10.54 -11.52 3.36
N ALA A 109 -10.38 -10.39 4.03
CA ALA A 109 -9.37 -10.24 5.07
C ALA A 109 -9.76 -10.99 6.34
N GLN A 110 -8.76 -11.52 7.03
CA GLN A 110 -8.98 -12.22 8.31
C GLN A 110 -9.39 -11.26 9.43
N TYR A 111 -9.01 -9.99 9.34
CA TYR A 111 -9.17 -8.95 10.37
C TYR A 111 -9.58 -7.61 9.77
N ARG A 112 -10.18 -6.76 10.60
CA ARG A 112 -10.58 -5.40 10.24
C ARG A 112 -11.52 -5.39 9.04
N ARG A 113 -12.63 -6.13 9.12
CA ARG A 113 -13.68 -6.08 8.10
C ARG A 113 -14.62 -4.92 8.41
N LEU A 114 -15.25 -4.40 7.38
CA LEU A 114 -16.32 -3.41 7.49
C LEU A 114 -17.63 -4.16 7.70
N VAL A 115 -18.17 -4.12 8.93
CA VAL A 115 -19.36 -4.90 9.30
C VAL A 115 -20.60 -4.44 8.51
N ASN A 116 -20.77 -3.12 8.34
CA ASN A 116 -21.87 -2.55 7.57
C ASN A 116 -21.51 -2.25 6.10
N GLN A 117 -20.64 -3.07 5.51
CA GLN A 117 -20.25 -2.88 4.10
C GLN A 117 -21.44 -2.95 3.14
N ASP A 118 -22.45 -3.77 3.45
CA ASP A 118 -23.63 -3.90 2.60
C ASP A 118 -24.50 -2.65 2.57
N GLU A 119 -24.39 -1.79 3.60
CA GLU A 119 -25.05 -0.48 3.65
C GLU A 119 -24.18 0.60 2.99
N VAL A 120 -22.86 0.50 3.13
CA VAL A 120 -21.88 1.46 2.61
C VAL A 120 -21.65 1.29 1.11
N TRP A 121 -21.54 0.05 0.63
CA TRP A 121 -21.24 -0.24 -0.77
C TRP A 121 -22.24 0.37 -1.78
N PRO A 122 -23.57 0.36 -1.55
CA PRO A 122 -24.52 1.02 -2.44
C PRO A 122 -24.24 2.50 -2.68
N ILE A 123 -23.69 3.23 -1.70
CA ILE A 123 -23.32 4.65 -1.82
C ILE A 123 -22.17 4.79 -2.81
N PHE A 124 -21.08 4.06 -2.59
CA PHE A 124 -19.95 4.04 -3.51
C PHE A 124 -20.37 3.65 -4.93
N LYS A 125 -21.17 2.58 -5.05
CA LYS A 125 -21.66 2.06 -6.34
C LYS A 125 -22.47 3.11 -7.10
N ARG A 126 -23.39 3.83 -6.43
CA ARG A 126 -24.20 4.89 -7.03
C ARG A 126 -23.34 6.02 -7.60
N MET A 127 -22.20 6.30 -6.97
CA MET A 127 -21.23 7.29 -7.42
C MET A 127 -20.22 6.74 -8.44
N GLY A 128 -20.44 5.52 -8.96
CA GLY A 128 -19.61 4.91 -10.00
C GLY A 128 -18.26 4.34 -9.54
N TRP A 129 -18.13 4.04 -8.25
CA TRP A 129 -16.94 3.36 -7.73
C TRP A 129 -16.97 1.86 -8.05
N GLN A 130 -15.80 1.27 -8.18
CA GLN A 130 -15.58 -0.17 -8.40
C GLN A 130 -15.13 -0.82 -7.10
N LYS A 131 -15.82 -1.89 -6.66
CA LYS A 131 -15.38 -2.70 -5.51
C LYS A 131 -14.35 -3.72 -5.97
N VAL A 132 -13.22 -3.79 -5.28
CA VAL A 132 -12.10 -4.67 -5.60
C VAL A 132 -11.56 -5.30 -4.31
N CYS A 133 -11.24 -6.60 -4.37
CA CYS A 133 -10.41 -7.28 -3.37
C CYS A 133 -8.99 -7.39 -3.93
N MET A 134 -8.01 -6.76 -3.28
CA MET A 134 -6.62 -6.75 -3.76
C MET A 134 -6.00 -8.15 -3.76
N GLU A 135 -6.50 -9.03 -2.92
CA GLU A 135 -6.09 -10.44 -2.83
C GLU A 135 -6.37 -11.24 -4.10
N ASP A 136 -7.28 -10.77 -4.96
CA ASP A 136 -7.63 -11.42 -6.24
C ASP A 136 -6.72 -10.99 -7.39
N LEU A 137 -5.86 -10.01 -7.16
CA LEU A 137 -5.05 -9.40 -8.20
C LEU A 137 -3.57 -9.76 -8.03
N SER A 138 -2.92 -10.05 -9.15
CA SER A 138 -1.46 -10.09 -9.18
C SER A 138 -0.87 -8.71 -8.86
N PHE A 139 0.40 -8.66 -8.47
CA PHE A 139 1.08 -7.39 -8.20
C PHE A 139 1.05 -6.45 -9.42
N ASP A 140 1.26 -6.99 -10.61
CA ASP A 140 1.22 -6.21 -11.86
C ASP A 140 -0.20 -5.69 -12.16
N ASP A 141 -1.24 -6.49 -11.88
CA ASP A 141 -2.63 -6.04 -12.04
C ASP A 141 -2.99 -4.95 -11.02
N GLN A 142 -2.47 -5.04 -9.77
CA GLN A 142 -2.63 -3.97 -8.79
C GLN A 142 -1.99 -2.68 -9.27
N ILE A 143 -0.74 -2.71 -9.77
CA ILE A 143 -0.07 -1.54 -10.34
C ILE A 143 -0.90 -0.95 -11.49
N LYS A 144 -1.35 -1.78 -12.42
CA LYS A 144 -2.16 -1.34 -13.56
C LYS A 144 -3.47 -0.71 -13.11
N LEU A 145 -4.21 -1.36 -12.21
CA LEU A 145 -5.45 -0.83 -11.64
C LEU A 145 -5.22 0.55 -11.03
N MET A 146 -4.19 0.67 -10.20
CA MET A 146 -3.92 1.90 -9.46
C MET A 146 -3.38 3.03 -10.34
N SER A 147 -2.63 2.71 -11.40
CA SER A 147 -2.17 3.72 -12.37
C SER A 147 -3.33 4.38 -13.15
N GLU A 148 -4.48 3.73 -13.22
CA GLU A 148 -5.71 4.24 -13.84
C GLU A 148 -6.68 4.86 -12.80
N THR A 149 -6.31 4.86 -11.49
CA THR A 149 -7.19 5.25 -10.40
C THR A 149 -6.99 6.71 -10.02
N ARG A 150 -8.06 7.51 -10.08
CA ARG A 150 -8.10 8.92 -9.64
C ARG A 150 -8.67 9.09 -8.23
N ALA A 151 -9.39 8.10 -7.71
CA ALA A 151 -9.89 8.10 -6.35
C ALA A 151 -9.86 6.68 -5.77
N PHE A 152 -9.34 6.55 -4.57
CA PHE A 152 -9.15 5.30 -3.83
C PHE A 152 -9.78 5.41 -2.46
N SER A 153 -10.45 4.37 -2.00
CA SER A 153 -10.93 4.26 -0.63
C SER A 153 -10.75 2.86 -0.09
N SER A 154 -10.41 2.76 1.18
CA SER A 154 -10.35 1.49 1.92
C SER A 154 -10.39 1.73 3.43
N LEU A 155 -10.62 0.65 4.18
CA LEU A 155 -10.26 0.60 5.60
C LEU A 155 -8.74 0.63 5.77
N ASN A 156 -8.30 1.20 6.89
CA ASN A 156 -6.90 1.17 7.32
C ASN A 156 -6.28 -0.23 7.16
N GLY A 157 -5.17 -0.34 6.45
CA GLY A 157 -4.51 -1.62 6.20
C GLY A 157 -3.37 -1.56 5.19
N ALA A 158 -2.63 -2.67 5.06
CA ALA A 158 -1.44 -2.75 4.21
C ALA A 158 -1.74 -2.47 2.72
N GLY A 159 -2.98 -2.67 2.26
CA GLY A 159 -3.43 -2.34 0.91
C GLY A 159 -3.27 -0.87 0.53
N PHE A 160 -3.17 0.04 1.52
CA PHE A 160 -2.82 1.45 1.29
C PHE A 160 -1.45 1.64 0.63
N GLY A 161 -0.53 0.66 0.72
CA GLY A 161 0.72 0.69 -0.02
C GLY A 161 0.53 0.93 -1.52
N ASN A 162 -0.60 0.53 -2.07
CA ASN A 162 -0.93 0.69 -3.48
C ASN A 162 -1.13 2.15 -3.91
N ILE A 163 -1.34 3.11 -3.01
CA ILE A 163 -1.47 4.53 -3.38
C ILE A 163 -0.20 5.08 -4.01
N ILE A 164 0.96 4.45 -3.80
CA ILE A 164 2.22 4.79 -4.49
C ILE A 164 2.05 4.75 -6.01
N PHE A 165 1.25 3.83 -6.53
CA PHE A 165 1.08 3.63 -7.97
C PHE A 165 0.05 4.57 -8.61
N MET A 166 -0.67 5.34 -7.80
CA MET A 166 -1.64 6.31 -8.29
C MET A 166 -0.96 7.54 -8.91
N PRO A 167 -1.60 8.15 -9.90
CA PRO A 167 -1.12 9.40 -10.48
C PRO A 167 -1.21 10.54 -9.46
N LYS A 168 -0.33 11.53 -9.62
CA LYS A 168 -0.35 12.77 -8.82
C LYS A 168 -1.74 13.42 -8.84
N GLY A 169 -2.16 13.99 -7.72
CA GLY A 169 -3.44 14.68 -7.56
C GLY A 169 -4.64 13.74 -7.36
N ALA A 170 -4.41 12.43 -7.24
CA ALA A 170 -5.47 11.48 -6.94
C ALA A 170 -6.02 11.68 -5.52
N HIS A 171 -7.26 11.25 -5.29
CA HIS A 171 -7.93 11.32 -4.00
C HIS A 171 -7.80 10.01 -3.24
N VAL A 172 -7.40 10.08 -1.98
CA VAL A 172 -7.23 8.93 -1.08
C VAL A 172 -8.17 9.13 0.11
N PHE A 173 -9.15 8.25 0.25
CA PHE A 173 -10.13 8.28 1.33
C PHE A 173 -9.92 7.08 2.26
N GLU A 174 -9.36 7.33 3.43
CA GLU A 174 -9.14 6.33 4.47
C GLU A 174 -10.33 6.29 5.43
N LEU A 175 -10.86 5.08 5.66
CA LEU A 175 -11.79 4.78 6.75
C LEU A 175 -10.94 4.24 7.92
N CYS A 176 -10.74 5.07 8.95
CA CYS A 176 -9.81 4.78 10.03
C CYS A 176 -10.48 4.85 11.40
N ASN A 177 -10.12 3.92 12.26
CA ASN A 177 -10.46 3.98 13.67
C ASN A 177 -9.45 4.87 14.42
N GLU A 178 -9.95 5.75 15.29
CA GLU A 178 -9.11 6.70 16.04
C GLU A 178 -8.11 5.99 16.96
N GLU A 179 -8.44 4.81 17.50
CA GLU A 179 -7.58 4.06 18.43
C GLU A 179 -6.37 3.40 17.74
N ILE A 180 -6.45 3.18 16.42
CA ILE A 180 -5.37 2.59 15.62
C ILE A 180 -4.81 3.55 14.56
N MET A 181 -5.20 4.82 14.63
CA MET A 181 -4.81 5.84 13.66
C MET A 181 -3.29 6.01 13.64
N SER A 182 -2.73 5.87 12.45
CA SER A 182 -1.33 6.15 12.18
C SER A 182 -1.23 7.22 11.10
N ALA A 183 -0.38 8.20 11.28
CA ALA A 183 -0.11 9.23 10.27
C ALA A 183 0.58 8.68 9.00
N SER A 184 0.90 7.38 8.95
CA SER A 184 1.68 6.78 7.87
C SER A 184 1.02 6.90 6.49
N PHE A 185 -0.30 6.69 6.40
CA PHE A 185 -1.00 6.80 5.11
C PHE A 185 -1.19 8.25 4.68
N TYR A 186 -1.43 9.15 5.63
CA TYR A 186 -1.42 10.58 5.38
C TYR A 186 -0.04 11.05 4.88
N ALA A 187 1.03 10.66 5.56
CA ALA A 187 2.40 11.01 5.16
C ALA A 187 2.74 10.48 3.75
N MET A 188 2.31 9.25 3.43
CA MET A 188 2.48 8.68 2.10
C MET A 188 1.65 9.43 1.05
N ALA A 189 0.40 9.78 1.34
CA ALA A 189 -0.43 10.56 0.42
C ALA A 189 0.21 11.93 0.14
N CYS A 190 0.72 12.62 1.17
CA CYS A 190 1.47 13.87 1.01
C CYS A 190 2.75 13.67 0.16
N ALA A 191 3.53 12.61 0.43
CA ALA A 191 4.75 12.30 -0.31
C ALA A 191 4.49 12.03 -1.81
N MET A 192 3.28 11.56 -2.15
CA MET A 192 2.85 11.26 -3.51
C MET A 192 2.01 12.37 -4.15
N ASP A 193 1.85 13.52 -3.48
CA ASP A 193 1.04 14.66 -3.93
C ASP A 193 -0.46 14.28 -4.15
N HIS A 194 -1.03 13.48 -3.24
CA HIS A 194 -2.45 13.11 -3.25
C HIS A 194 -3.28 13.98 -2.32
N HIS A 195 -4.56 14.13 -2.63
CA HIS A 195 -5.57 14.69 -1.71
C HIS A 195 -6.00 13.60 -0.74
N TYR A 196 -5.87 13.88 0.57
CA TYR A 196 -6.19 12.89 1.60
C TYR A 196 -7.45 13.28 2.36
N TRP A 197 -8.32 12.28 2.56
CA TRP A 197 -9.59 12.37 3.25
C TRP A 197 -9.66 11.31 4.33
N LEU A 198 -10.12 11.68 5.50
CA LEU A 198 -10.25 10.79 6.65
C LEU A 198 -11.70 10.65 7.06
N GLY A 199 -12.22 9.44 7.04
CA GLY A 199 -13.52 9.06 7.60
C GLY A 199 -13.32 8.25 8.87
N LYS A 200 -14.12 8.57 9.89
CA LYS A 200 -14.08 7.84 11.16
C LYS A 200 -14.77 6.50 11.02
N SER A 201 -14.16 5.47 11.61
CA SER A 201 -14.77 4.17 11.87
C SER A 201 -14.73 3.87 13.35
N PHE A 202 -15.61 2.99 13.82
CA PHE A 202 -15.76 2.62 15.21
C PHE A 202 -15.55 1.12 15.34
N LEU A 203 -14.89 0.69 16.42
CA LEU A 203 -14.69 -0.73 16.70
C LEU A 203 -16.02 -1.42 17.02
N VAL A 204 -16.17 -2.64 16.50
CA VAL A 204 -17.29 -3.52 16.82
C VAL A 204 -16.73 -4.68 17.63
N GLY A 205 -17.04 -4.69 18.93
CA GLY A 205 -16.55 -5.70 19.86
C GLY A 205 -15.69 -5.11 20.96
N LYS A 206 -15.31 -5.95 21.91
CA LYS A 206 -14.47 -5.58 23.05
C LYS A 206 -13.26 -6.50 23.15
N ASP A 207 -12.72 -6.94 22.05
CA ASP A 207 -11.46 -7.67 22.10
C ASP A 207 -10.31 -6.67 22.28
N TYR A 208 -9.43 -6.90 23.27
CA TYR A 208 -8.32 -5.98 23.62
C TYR A 208 -7.22 -5.89 22.56
N ARG A 209 -7.48 -6.39 21.35
CA ARG A 209 -6.57 -6.34 20.19
C ARG A 209 -7.07 -5.36 19.13
N TYR A 210 -7.27 -4.11 19.52
CA TYR A 210 -7.79 -3.01 18.69
C TYR A 210 -7.34 -3.00 17.21
N ALA A 211 -6.12 -3.45 16.94
CA ALA A 211 -5.57 -3.48 15.58
C ALA A 211 -6.17 -4.58 14.69
N PHE A 212 -6.96 -5.50 15.25
CA PHE A 212 -7.51 -6.66 14.55
C PHE A 212 -9.05 -6.69 14.52
N ASP A 213 -9.69 -5.81 15.29
CA ASP A 213 -11.14 -5.81 15.40
C ASP A 213 -11.84 -5.31 14.14
N ASP A 214 -13.03 -5.86 13.87
CA ASP A 214 -13.91 -5.40 12.82
C ASP A 214 -14.46 -4.00 13.16
N VAL A 215 -14.85 -3.24 12.16
CA VAL A 215 -15.28 -1.84 12.32
C VAL A 215 -16.62 -1.58 11.63
N ILE A 216 -17.29 -0.53 12.10
CA ILE A 216 -18.49 0.05 11.51
C ILE A 216 -18.22 1.53 11.19
N VAL A 217 -18.85 2.07 10.15
CA VAL A 217 -18.75 3.49 9.79
C VAL A 217 -20.11 4.16 9.83
N ASP A 218 -20.12 5.47 10.06
CA ASP A 218 -21.31 6.30 9.87
C ASP A 218 -21.53 6.52 8.38
N ILE A 219 -22.67 6.04 7.89
CA ILE A 219 -23.06 6.07 6.48
C ILE A 219 -23.19 7.50 5.98
N HIS A 220 -23.80 8.39 6.78
CA HIS A 220 -24.01 9.80 6.40
C HIS A 220 -22.68 10.56 6.33
N ALA A 221 -21.75 10.28 7.25
CA ALA A 221 -20.40 10.86 7.21
C ALA A 221 -19.63 10.40 5.96
N VAL A 222 -19.70 9.10 5.64
CA VAL A 222 -19.09 8.55 4.42
C VAL A 222 -19.67 9.20 3.16
N GLU A 223 -20.99 9.29 3.06
CA GLU A 223 -21.66 9.90 1.91
C GLU A 223 -21.30 11.39 1.76
N SER A 224 -21.21 12.12 2.85
CA SER A 224 -20.82 13.54 2.85
C SER A 224 -19.41 13.73 2.30
N ILE A 225 -18.45 12.91 2.74
CA ILE A 225 -17.06 12.98 2.24
C ILE A 225 -17.00 12.58 0.77
N LEU A 226 -17.72 11.54 0.37
CA LEU A 226 -17.77 11.12 -1.05
C LEU A 226 -18.33 12.21 -1.95
N ASN A 227 -19.36 12.94 -1.53
CA ASN A 227 -19.90 14.08 -2.28
C ASN A 227 -18.86 15.20 -2.47
N LEU A 228 -18.03 15.46 -1.44
CA LEU A 228 -16.94 16.44 -1.56
C LEU A 228 -15.86 15.96 -2.54
N ILE A 229 -15.50 14.67 -2.49
CA ILE A 229 -14.55 14.06 -3.44
C ILE A 229 -15.11 14.18 -4.88
N GLU A 230 -16.37 13.80 -5.10
CA GLU A 230 -17.00 13.87 -6.43
C GLU A 230 -17.01 15.31 -6.95
N TYR A 231 -17.30 16.30 -6.10
CA TYR A 231 -17.26 17.71 -6.47
C TYR A 231 -15.87 18.16 -6.94
N GLN A 232 -14.81 17.65 -6.31
CA GLN A 232 -13.42 17.98 -6.72
C GLN A 232 -12.94 17.21 -7.96
N LEU A 233 -13.61 16.13 -8.31
CA LEU A 233 -13.29 15.33 -9.50
C LEU A 233 -14.00 15.84 -10.78
N THR A 234 -14.96 16.75 -10.66
CA THR A 234 -15.65 17.42 -11.78
C THR A 234 -14.83 18.58 -12.29
#